data_282b2a14ca4de1787617d04a8f5dded4
#
_entry.id   282b2a14ca4de1787617d04a8f5dded4
#
_cell.length_a   1.000
_cell.length_b   1.000
_cell.length_c   1.000
_cell.angle_alpha   90.00
_cell.angle_beta   90.00
_cell.angle_gamma   90.00
#
_symmetry.space_group_name_H-M   'P 1'
#
loop_
_entity.id
_entity.type
_entity.pdbx_description
1 polymer ?
#
loop_
_entity_poly.entity_id
_entity_poly.type
_entity_poly.pdbx_seq_one_letter_code
_entity_poly.pdbx_strand_id
1 'polypeptide(L)'
;ATVFLMGVQSTFFGPLKYSILPQHVAPNELTKANGLVESGTFVAILMGTIFGTYYITQSVGPTLISIAVLVLAVMGYVSSRFIPTSEANEPNLKFTYNIFSSTKNVFSALNSQTESVGKSVLGISWFWLIGAIVLTSLPNYVKHTMGGDELVVTSALVVFSLSIAIGSLLCEKLSRSRIELGIVPFGAILITLFLYLLSQEPAISSYLPQNLELLTLDQLLKTGDMLWHFVWMAGIGIGSGFYTVPL
;
A
#
# COMPACT_ATOMS: atom_id res chain seq x y z
N ALA A 1 -7.77 15.04 -15.82
CA ALA A 1 -6.62 15.93 -15.51
C ALA A 1 -6.21 15.82 -14.05
N THR A 2 -7.12 16.04 -13.07
CA THR A 2 -6.79 16.07 -11.62
C THR A 2 -6.18 14.77 -11.11
N VAL A 3 -6.79 13.62 -11.40
CA VAL A 3 -6.28 12.31 -10.99
C VAL A 3 -4.87 12.05 -11.55
N PHE A 4 -4.62 12.47 -12.80
CA PHE A 4 -3.28 12.37 -13.40
C PHE A 4 -2.25 13.22 -12.64
N LEU A 5 -2.58 14.47 -12.30
CA LEU A 5 -1.70 15.35 -11.55
C LEU A 5 -1.43 14.82 -10.13
N MET A 6 -2.43 14.24 -9.47
CA MET A 6 -2.24 13.55 -8.19
C MET A 6 -1.29 12.34 -8.33
N GLY A 7 -1.42 11.57 -9.41
CA GLY A 7 -0.51 10.46 -9.71
C GLY A 7 0.92 10.94 -9.93
N VAL A 8 1.12 12.02 -10.68
CA VAL A 8 2.44 12.64 -10.87
C VAL A 8 3.04 13.08 -9.54
N GLN A 9 2.28 13.80 -8.70
CA GLN A 9 2.74 14.22 -7.37
C GLN A 9 3.15 13.01 -6.51
N SER A 10 2.31 11.98 -6.48
CA SER A 10 2.57 10.77 -5.70
C SER A 10 3.84 10.04 -6.18
N THR A 11 4.09 10.01 -7.49
CA THR A 11 5.29 9.40 -8.07
C THR A 11 6.58 10.10 -7.64
N PHE A 12 6.56 11.43 -7.53
CA PHE A 12 7.70 12.18 -7.01
C PHE A 12 7.84 12.08 -5.49
N PHE A 13 6.73 12.14 -4.77
CA PHE A 13 6.75 12.13 -3.31
C PHE A 13 7.15 10.76 -2.72
N GLY A 14 6.72 9.66 -3.36
CA GLY A 14 6.99 8.31 -2.88
C GLY A 14 8.47 8.06 -2.57
N PRO A 15 9.40 8.19 -3.53
CA PRO A 15 10.82 8.00 -3.28
C PRO A 15 11.41 8.99 -2.26
N LEU A 16 10.95 10.25 -2.28
CA LEU A 16 11.47 11.28 -1.38
C LEU A 16 11.21 10.98 0.08
N LYS A 17 10.00 10.48 0.42
CA LYS A 17 9.65 10.18 1.82
C LYS A 17 10.54 9.11 2.45
N TYR A 18 11.07 8.18 1.64
CA TYR A 18 11.99 7.15 2.14
C TYR A 18 13.46 7.60 2.09
N SER A 19 13.85 8.36 1.07
CA SER A 19 15.25 8.82 0.92
C SER A 19 15.69 9.81 1.99
N ILE A 20 14.75 10.52 2.63
CA ILE A 20 15.05 11.46 3.71
C ILE A 20 15.31 10.76 5.06
N LEU A 21 14.77 9.55 5.28
CA LEU A 21 14.87 8.86 6.56
C LEU A 21 16.32 8.60 7.00
N PRO A 22 17.23 8.09 6.14
CA PRO A 22 18.62 7.85 6.55
C PRO A 22 19.40 9.11 6.94
N GLN A 23 18.88 10.29 6.57
CA GLN A 23 19.52 11.57 6.91
C GLN A 23 19.10 12.09 8.30
N HIS A 24 17.99 11.57 8.85
CA HIS A 24 17.40 12.08 10.10
C HIS A 24 17.28 11.07 11.21
N VAL A 25 17.45 9.77 10.93
CA VAL A 25 17.38 8.71 11.93
C VAL A 25 18.66 7.88 11.93
N ALA A 26 19.00 7.31 13.10
CA ALA A 26 20.16 6.43 13.22
C ALA A 26 19.95 5.12 12.41
N PRO A 27 21.03 4.47 11.94
CA PRO A 27 20.92 3.23 11.17
C PRO A 27 20.13 2.10 11.86
N ASN A 28 20.20 2.02 13.17
CA ASN A 28 19.44 1.07 14.00
C ASN A 28 17.96 1.44 14.15
N GLU A 29 17.54 2.63 13.75
CA GLU A 29 16.16 3.10 13.81
C GLU A 29 15.46 3.08 12.45
N LEU A 30 16.20 2.82 11.36
CA LEU A 30 15.66 2.85 9.99
C LEU A 30 14.49 1.89 9.78
N THR A 31 14.59 0.66 10.28
CA THR A 31 13.49 -0.32 10.17
C THR A 31 12.23 0.17 10.89
N LYS A 32 12.40 0.78 12.07
CA LYS A 32 11.29 1.37 12.82
C LYS A 32 10.69 2.56 12.07
N ALA A 33 11.52 3.45 11.53
CA ALA A 33 11.07 4.60 10.75
C ALA A 33 10.32 4.16 9.50
N ASN A 34 10.83 3.19 8.74
CA ASN A 34 10.16 2.61 7.58
C ASN A 34 8.81 1.98 7.96
N GLY A 35 8.79 1.19 9.05
CA GLY A 35 7.56 0.57 9.54
C GLY A 35 6.50 1.59 9.93
N LEU A 36 6.88 2.71 10.56
CA LEU A 36 5.96 3.79 10.92
C LEU A 36 5.44 4.54 9.68
N VAL A 37 6.30 4.84 8.70
CA VAL A 37 5.92 5.50 7.46
C VAL A 37 4.96 4.61 6.66
N GLU A 38 5.23 3.32 6.57
CA GLU A 38 4.40 2.36 5.87
C GLU A 38 3.05 2.19 6.57
N SER A 39 3.05 1.95 7.88
CA SER A 39 1.82 1.83 8.67
C SER A 39 0.97 3.10 8.59
N GLY A 40 1.59 4.27 8.72
CA GLY A 40 0.89 5.56 8.59
C GLY A 40 0.28 5.76 7.20
N THR A 41 0.98 5.32 6.16
CA THR A 41 0.49 5.37 4.77
C THR A 41 -0.76 4.50 4.61
N PHE A 42 -0.75 3.26 5.10
CA PHE A 42 -1.90 2.37 4.97
C PHE A 42 -3.07 2.77 5.89
N VAL A 43 -2.80 3.32 7.07
CA VAL A 43 -3.84 3.92 7.91
C VAL A 43 -4.50 5.12 7.22
N ALA A 44 -3.72 5.98 6.55
CA ALA A 44 -4.26 7.10 5.79
C ALA A 44 -5.10 6.63 4.59
N ILE A 45 -4.64 5.60 3.86
CA ILE A 45 -5.42 4.97 2.78
C ILE A 45 -6.74 4.42 3.33
N LEU A 46 -6.71 3.72 4.45
CA LEU A 46 -7.87 3.18 5.13
C LEU A 46 -8.89 4.28 5.47
N MET A 47 -8.44 5.32 6.16
CA MET A 47 -9.32 6.44 6.54
C MET A 47 -9.90 7.14 5.31
N GLY A 48 -9.08 7.36 4.29
CA GLY A 48 -9.51 7.99 3.03
C GLY A 48 -10.55 7.14 2.29
N THR A 49 -10.37 5.82 2.26
CA THR A 49 -11.30 4.88 1.63
C THR A 49 -12.64 4.87 2.36
N ILE A 50 -12.64 4.73 3.68
CA ILE A 50 -13.87 4.74 4.49
C ILE A 50 -14.62 6.08 4.31
N PHE A 51 -13.91 7.20 4.46
CA PHE A 51 -14.47 8.52 4.31
C PHE A 51 -15.03 8.73 2.90
N GLY A 52 -14.26 8.41 1.88
CA GLY A 52 -14.67 8.56 0.48
C GLY A 52 -15.90 7.74 0.15
N THR A 53 -15.91 6.45 0.51
CA THR A 53 -17.04 5.55 0.24
C THR A 53 -18.32 5.99 0.99
N TYR A 54 -18.17 6.40 2.25
CA TYR A 54 -19.33 6.79 3.04
C TYR A 54 -20.00 8.08 2.53
N TYR A 55 -19.20 9.07 2.14
CA TYR A 55 -19.77 10.37 1.74
C TYR A 55 -20.10 10.49 0.26
N ILE A 56 -19.48 9.71 -0.64
CA ILE A 56 -19.70 9.87 -2.10
C ILE A 56 -21.16 9.68 -2.52
N THR A 57 -21.90 8.85 -1.80
CA THR A 57 -23.31 8.54 -2.09
C THR A 57 -24.28 9.59 -1.54
N GLN A 58 -23.81 10.52 -0.71
CA GLN A 58 -24.66 11.57 -0.13
C GLN A 58 -24.79 12.77 -1.08
N SER A 59 -25.90 13.48 -1.04
CA SER A 59 -26.18 14.62 -1.93
C SER A 59 -25.13 15.74 -1.86
N VAL A 60 -24.56 15.97 -0.67
CA VAL A 60 -23.47 16.94 -0.44
C VAL A 60 -22.07 16.31 -0.50
N GLY A 61 -21.99 15.01 -0.73
CA GLY A 61 -20.77 14.21 -0.66
C GLY A 61 -19.64 14.72 -1.55
N PRO A 62 -19.85 14.95 -2.86
CA PRO A 62 -18.80 15.45 -3.74
C PRO A 62 -18.19 16.77 -3.25
N THR A 63 -19.01 17.68 -2.74
CA THR A 63 -18.53 18.96 -2.19
C THR A 63 -17.72 18.75 -0.93
N LEU A 64 -18.20 17.91 -0.02
CA LEU A 64 -17.54 17.62 1.24
C LEU A 64 -16.18 16.92 1.01
N ILE A 65 -16.13 15.96 0.09
CA ILE A 65 -14.87 15.29 -0.30
C ILE A 65 -13.89 16.30 -0.90
N SER A 66 -14.37 17.20 -1.77
CA SER A 66 -13.51 18.24 -2.38
C SER A 66 -12.92 19.16 -1.32
N ILE A 67 -13.72 19.60 -0.34
CA ILE A 67 -13.27 20.42 0.78
C ILE A 67 -12.25 19.64 1.63
N ALA A 68 -12.54 18.38 1.96
CA ALA A 68 -11.62 17.54 2.74
C ALA A 68 -10.26 17.39 2.04
N VAL A 69 -10.23 17.14 0.73
CA VAL A 69 -9.00 17.04 -0.06
C VAL A 69 -8.22 18.36 -0.03
N LEU A 70 -8.88 19.50 -0.15
CA LEU A 70 -8.22 20.81 -0.06
C LEU A 70 -7.67 21.07 1.34
N VAL A 71 -8.42 20.77 2.39
CA VAL A 71 -7.93 20.89 3.78
C VAL A 71 -6.71 20.00 4.01
N LEU A 72 -6.77 18.73 3.57
CA LEU A 72 -5.62 17.82 3.68
C LEU A 72 -4.41 18.31 2.89
N ALA A 73 -4.62 18.89 1.70
CA ALA A 73 -3.53 19.49 0.91
C ALA A 73 -2.87 20.66 1.65
N VAL A 74 -3.67 21.54 2.26
CA VAL A 74 -3.15 22.66 3.08
C VAL A 74 -2.40 22.14 4.30
N MET A 75 -2.97 21.15 5.01
CA MET A 75 -2.31 20.51 6.16
C MET A 75 -1.00 19.85 5.75
N GLY A 76 -0.97 19.17 4.61
CA GLY A 76 0.25 18.56 4.06
C GLY A 76 1.30 19.60 3.73
N TYR A 77 0.91 20.72 3.10
CA TYR A 77 1.81 21.83 2.83
C TYR A 77 2.37 22.45 4.13
N VAL A 78 1.51 22.73 5.10
CA VAL A 78 1.95 23.25 6.41
C VAL A 78 2.90 22.28 7.10
N SER A 79 2.56 20.97 7.12
CA SER A 79 3.41 19.95 7.71
C SER A 79 4.78 19.85 7.02
N SER A 80 4.82 20.03 5.69
CA SER A 80 6.07 19.99 4.94
C SER A 80 7.06 21.11 5.34
N ARG A 81 6.55 22.22 5.90
CA ARG A 81 7.40 23.33 6.39
C ARG A 81 8.15 23.00 7.68
N PHE A 82 7.73 21.95 8.38
CA PHE A 82 8.39 21.48 9.60
C PHE A 82 9.41 20.36 9.33
N ILE A 83 9.53 19.91 8.08
CA ILE A 83 10.56 18.92 7.70
C ILE A 83 11.92 19.58 7.84
N PRO A 84 12.87 18.99 8.59
CA PRO A 84 14.22 19.50 8.73
C PRO A 84 14.92 19.60 7.36
N THR A 85 15.79 20.57 7.21
CA THR A 85 16.59 20.73 5.99
C THR A 85 17.57 19.57 5.85
N SER A 86 17.62 19.00 4.67
CA SER A 86 18.58 17.94 4.31
C SER A 86 19.55 18.48 3.28
N GLU A 87 20.82 18.14 3.45
CA GLU A 87 21.83 18.49 2.43
C GLU A 87 21.63 17.61 1.19
N ALA A 88 21.86 18.21 0.02
CA ALA A 88 21.81 17.46 -1.22
C ALA A 88 23.02 16.50 -1.29
N ASN A 89 22.77 15.20 -1.48
CA ASN A 89 23.83 14.21 -1.61
C ASN A 89 24.76 14.49 -2.82
N GLU A 90 24.18 15.08 -3.89
CA GLU A 90 24.89 15.49 -5.09
C GLU A 90 24.49 16.91 -5.50
N PRO A 91 25.10 17.96 -4.92
CA PRO A 91 24.72 19.36 -5.20
C PRO A 91 24.92 19.77 -6.68
N ASN A 92 25.80 19.08 -7.39
CA ASN A 92 26.17 19.37 -8.79
C ASN A 92 25.38 18.53 -9.80
N LEU A 93 24.40 17.75 -9.38
CA LEU A 93 23.59 16.92 -10.28
C LEU A 93 22.84 17.79 -11.29
N LYS A 94 23.18 17.64 -12.58
CA LYS A 94 22.49 18.33 -13.66
C LYS A 94 21.19 17.63 -14.00
N PHE A 95 20.09 18.33 -13.83
CA PHE A 95 18.78 17.80 -14.21
C PHE A 95 18.66 17.69 -15.73
N THR A 96 18.33 16.50 -16.22
CA THR A 96 18.17 16.23 -17.65
C THR A 96 16.69 15.98 -17.94
N TYR A 97 16.08 16.82 -18.79
CA TYR A 97 14.66 16.67 -19.19
C TYR A 97 14.40 15.48 -20.13
N ASN A 98 15.44 14.82 -20.62
CA ASN A 98 15.31 13.65 -21.48
C ASN A 98 15.03 12.39 -20.65
N ILE A 99 13.77 11.92 -20.69
CA ILE A 99 13.30 10.78 -19.93
C ILE A 99 14.15 9.51 -20.23
N PHE A 100 14.50 9.28 -21.49
CA PHE A 100 15.31 8.10 -21.88
C PHE A 100 16.73 8.19 -21.30
N SER A 101 17.35 9.38 -21.35
CA SER A 101 18.67 9.58 -20.78
C SER A 101 18.64 9.45 -19.25
N SER A 102 17.64 10.03 -18.59
CA SER A 102 17.45 9.94 -17.14
C SER A 102 17.24 8.48 -16.71
N THR A 103 16.38 7.74 -17.41
CA THR A 103 16.15 6.32 -17.12
C THR A 103 17.42 5.50 -17.30
N LYS A 104 18.17 5.72 -18.40
CA LYS A 104 19.46 5.06 -18.63
C LYS A 104 20.46 5.36 -17.53
N ASN A 105 20.53 6.61 -17.07
CA ASN A 105 21.41 7.02 -15.97
C ASN A 105 21.05 6.34 -14.66
N VAL A 106 19.74 6.20 -14.34
CA VAL A 106 19.27 5.47 -13.16
C VAL A 106 19.69 4.00 -13.23
N PHE A 107 19.47 3.32 -14.38
CA PHE A 107 19.90 1.93 -14.55
C PHE A 107 21.43 1.79 -14.49
N SER A 108 22.18 2.74 -15.05
CA SER A 108 23.65 2.73 -14.97
C SER A 108 24.12 2.93 -13.53
N ALA A 109 23.51 3.86 -12.79
CA ALA A 109 23.79 4.07 -11.38
C ALA A 109 23.46 2.83 -10.54
N LEU A 110 22.32 2.16 -10.82
CA LEU A 110 21.95 0.92 -10.16
C LEU A 110 22.96 -0.19 -10.40
N ASN A 111 23.47 -0.34 -11.64
CA ASN A 111 24.49 -1.33 -11.98
C ASN A 111 25.86 -1.05 -11.34
N SER A 112 26.12 0.20 -10.93
CA SER A 112 27.35 0.57 -10.22
C SER A 112 27.25 0.36 -8.70
N GLN A 113 26.05 0.09 -8.18
CA GLN A 113 25.83 -0.20 -6.76
C GLN A 113 26.12 -1.66 -6.41
N THR A 114 26.10 -1.97 -5.12
CA THR A 114 26.26 -3.34 -4.65
C THR A 114 25.10 -4.22 -5.14
N GLU A 115 25.35 -5.50 -5.33
CA GLU A 115 24.33 -6.48 -5.74
C GLU A 115 23.11 -6.49 -4.81
N SER A 116 23.31 -6.21 -3.53
CA SER A 116 22.23 -6.09 -2.53
C SER A 116 21.25 -4.99 -2.88
N VAL A 117 21.74 -3.80 -3.24
CA VAL A 117 20.88 -2.66 -3.64
C VAL A 117 20.05 -3.00 -4.88
N GLY A 118 20.69 -3.62 -5.88
CA GLY A 118 20.01 -4.07 -7.10
C GLY A 118 18.86 -5.05 -6.79
N LYS A 119 19.10 -6.02 -5.91
CA LYS A 119 18.08 -6.99 -5.48
C LYS A 119 16.95 -6.33 -4.70
N SER A 120 17.24 -5.36 -3.82
CA SER A 120 16.21 -4.62 -3.09
C SER A 120 15.32 -3.80 -4.03
N VAL A 121 15.90 -3.11 -5.01
CA VAL A 121 15.12 -2.35 -6.01
C VAL A 121 14.21 -3.27 -6.82
N LEU A 122 14.71 -4.43 -7.26
CA LEU A 122 13.89 -5.43 -7.96
C LEU A 122 12.77 -5.98 -7.05
N GLY A 123 13.09 -6.29 -5.80
CA GLY A 123 12.12 -6.78 -4.81
C GLY A 123 10.99 -5.78 -4.58
N ILE A 124 11.31 -4.52 -4.33
CA ILE A 124 10.31 -3.45 -4.16
C ILE A 124 9.48 -3.24 -5.43
N SER A 125 10.12 -3.25 -6.60
CA SER A 125 9.41 -3.09 -7.88
C SER A 125 8.42 -4.23 -8.13
N TRP A 126 8.84 -5.47 -7.83
CA TRP A 126 7.99 -6.65 -7.91
C TRP A 126 6.81 -6.57 -6.93
N PHE A 127 7.07 -6.16 -5.69
CA PHE A 127 6.03 -5.98 -4.69
C PHE A 127 4.96 -4.98 -5.15
N TRP A 128 5.36 -3.82 -5.66
CA TRP A 128 4.40 -2.82 -6.14
C TRP A 128 3.62 -3.29 -7.37
N LEU A 129 4.24 -4.08 -8.25
CA LEU A 129 3.53 -4.72 -9.36
C LEU A 129 2.43 -5.65 -8.87
N ILE A 130 2.76 -6.59 -7.96
CA ILE A 130 1.78 -7.51 -7.37
C ILE A 130 0.72 -6.75 -6.57
N GLY A 131 1.13 -5.78 -5.77
CA GLY A 131 0.21 -4.93 -5.00
C GLY A 131 -0.79 -4.19 -5.88
N ALA A 132 -0.35 -3.64 -7.01
CA ALA A 132 -1.23 -2.98 -7.98
C ALA A 132 -2.25 -3.97 -8.60
N ILE A 133 -1.80 -5.17 -8.96
CA ILE A 133 -2.69 -6.23 -9.48
C ILE A 133 -3.73 -6.61 -8.43
N VAL A 134 -3.33 -6.87 -7.19
CA VAL A 134 -4.24 -7.24 -6.11
C VAL A 134 -5.26 -6.12 -5.84
N LEU A 135 -4.80 -4.88 -5.64
CA LEU A 135 -5.68 -3.75 -5.33
C LEU A 135 -6.67 -3.43 -6.44
N THR A 136 -6.25 -3.53 -7.71
CA THR A 136 -7.16 -3.28 -8.85
C THR A 136 -8.13 -4.42 -9.09
N SER A 137 -7.76 -5.65 -8.73
CA SER A 137 -8.61 -6.83 -8.87
C SER A 137 -9.60 -6.99 -7.71
N LEU A 138 -9.30 -6.43 -6.54
CA LEU A 138 -10.06 -6.63 -5.30
C LEU A 138 -11.55 -6.25 -5.42
N PRO A 139 -11.94 -5.10 -6.01
CA PRO A 139 -13.36 -4.77 -6.18
C PRO A 139 -14.11 -5.78 -7.06
N ASN A 140 -13.47 -6.25 -8.14
CA ASN A 140 -14.05 -7.27 -9.01
C ASN A 140 -14.16 -8.63 -8.30
N TYR A 141 -13.14 -9.02 -7.54
CA TYR A 141 -13.15 -10.24 -6.74
C TYR A 141 -14.31 -10.22 -5.73
N VAL A 142 -14.49 -9.13 -4.99
CA VAL A 142 -15.58 -9.01 -4.02
C VAL A 142 -16.93 -9.07 -4.71
N LYS A 143 -17.13 -8.36 -5.82
CA LYS A 143 -18.43 -8.35 -6.53
C LYS A 143 -18.75 -9.67 -7.21
N HIS A 144 -17.79 -10.27 -7.89
CA HIS A 144 -18.06 -11.43 -8.74
C HIS A 144 -17.81 -12.78 -8.05
N THR A 145 -16.87 -12.85 -7.10
CA THR A 145 -16.57 -14.09 -6.39
C THR A 145 -17.32 -14.16 -5.06
N MET A 146 -17.30 -13.07 -4.28
CA MET A 146 -18.00 -13.05 -2.99
C MET A 146 -19.48 -12.65 -3.11
N GLY A 147 -19.88 -12.00 -4.21
CA GLY A 147 -21.25 -11.47 -4.38
C GLY A 147 -21.57 -10.29 -3.47
N GLY A 148 -20.54 -9.56 -2.99
CA GLY A 148 -20.67 -8.46 -2.04
C GLY A 148 -20.88 -7.10 -2.69
N ASP A 149 -21.58 -6.22 -1.96
CA ASP A 149 -21.84 -4.83 -2.32
C ASP A 149 -20.60 -3.92 -2.12
N GLU A 150 -20.77 -2.60 -2.32
CA GLU A 150 -19.70 -1.60 -2.15
C GLU A 150 -19.17 -1.54 -0.71
N LEU A 151 -20.01 -1.83 0.28
CA LEU A 151 -19.58 -1.87 1.69
C LEU A 151 -18.67 -3.06 1.96
N VAL A 152 -18.93 -4.20 1.33
CA VAL A 152 -18.04 -5.37 1.40
C VAL A 152 -16.70 -5.10 0.72
N VAL A 153 -16.69 -4.40 -0.43
CA VAL A 153 -15.45 -3.96 -1.09
C VAL A 153 -14.65 -3.06 -0.15
N THR A 154 -15.31 -2.09 0.47
CA THR A 154 -14.66 -1.20 1.44
C THR A 154 -14.10 -1.98 2.62
N SER A 155 -14.87 -2.92 3.17
CA SER A 155 -14.44 -3.76 4.29
C SER A 155 -13.21 -4.62 3.93
N ALA A 156 -13.14 -5.17 2.72
CA ALA A 156 -12.00 -5.91 2.23
C ALA A 156 -10.74 -5.03 2.12
N LEU A 157 -10.89 -3.80 1.59
CA LEU A 157 -9.79 -2.82 1.54
C LEU A 157 -9.33 -2.40 2.94
N VAL A 158 -10.27 -2.25 3.87
CA VAL A 158 -9.99 -1.97 5.29
C VAL A 158 -9.15 -3.08 5.91
N VAL A 159 -9.60 -4.33 5.79
CA VAL A 159 -8.89 -5.50 6.32
C VAL A 159 -7.49 -5.59 5.72
N PHE A 160 -7.37 -5.46 4.41
CA PHE A 160 -6.09 -5.51 3.71
C PHE A 160 -5.12 -4.42 4.20
N SER A 161 -5.56 -3.15 4.21
CA SER A 161 -4.73 -2.01 4.60
C SER A 161 -4.31 -2.08 6.07
N LEU A 162 -5.25 -2.42 6.97
CA LEU A 162 -4.97 -2.57 8.39
C LEU A 162 -3.97 -3.70 8.64
N SER A 163 -4.10 -4.79 7.91
CA SER A 163 -3.20 -5.93 8.04
C SER A 163 -1.78 -5.61 7.56
N ILE A 164 -1.60 -4.79 6.52
CA ILE A 164 -0.28 -4.30 6.12
C ILE A 164 0.31 -3.43 7.24
N ALA A 165 -0.46 -2.52 7.82
CA ALA A 165 0.01 -1.70 8.93
C ALA A 165 0.45 -2.55 10.14
N ILE A 166 -0.34 -3.56 10.50
CA ILE A 166 -0.01 -4.52 11.57
C ILE A 166 1.26 -5.31 11.21
N GLY A 167 1.36 -5.82 9.98
CA GLY A 167 2.51 -6.56 9.49
C GLY A 167 3.80 -5.72 9.53
N SER A 168 3.71 -4.45 9.15
CA SER A 168 4.84 -3.51 9.19
C SER A 168 5.33 -3.27 10.63
N LEU A 169 4.41 -3.09 11.58
CA LEU A 169 4.77 -2.94 12.99
C LEU A 169 5.31 -4.24 13.61
N LEU A 170 4.77 -5.39 13.22
CA LEU A 170 5.28 -6.69 13.65
C LEU A 170 6.67 -6.96 13.10
N CYS A 171 6.95 -6.56 11.87
CA CYS A 171 8.27 -6.66 11.25
C CYS A 171 9.32 -5.89 12.07
N GLU A 172 9.01 -4.66 12.47
CA GLU A 172 9.89 -3.85 13.34
C GLU A 172 10.23 -4.58 14.65
N LYS A 173 9.21 -5.16 15.30
CA LYS A 173 9.42 -5.91 16.55
C LYS A 173 10.26 -7.18 16.35
N LEU A 174 10.02 -7.92 15.26
CA LEU A 174 10.75 -9.15 14.96
C LEU A 174 12.22 -8.88 14.62
N SER A 175 12.48 -7.83 13.86
CA SER A 175 13.83 -7.42 13.43
C SER A 175 14.66 -6.80 14.58
N ARG A 176 14.05 -6.59 15.76
CA ARG A 176 14.70 -5.95 16.91
C ARG A 176 15.38 -4.63 16.54
N SER A 177 14.71 -3.82 15.74
CA SER A 177 15.22 -2.55 15.22
C SER A 177 16.52 -2.67 14.39
N ARG A 178 16.73 -3.82 13.74
CA ARG A 178 17.84 -4.05 12.79
C ARG A 178 17.29 -4.32 11.40
N ILE A 179 18.06 -4.01 10.38
CA ILE A 179 17.71 -4.36 8.99
C ILE A 179 18.00 -5.86 8.81
N GLU A 180 16.96 -6.67 8.86
CA GLU A 180 17.05 -8.13 8.73
C GLU A 180 16.43 -8.57 7.40
N LEU A 181 17.22 -8.56 6.33
CA LEU A 181 16.80 -8.98 4.99
C LEU A 181 16.26 -10.42 4.95
N GLY A 182 16.62 -11.25 5.93
CA GLY A 182 16.10 -12.61 6.06
C GLY A 182 14.58 -12.70 6.30
N ILE A 183 13.94 -11.60 6.71
CA ILE A 183 12.48 -11.52 6.87
C ILE A 183 11.76 -11.39 5.52
N VAL A 184 12.41 -10.85 4.50
CA VAL A 184 11.81 -10.63 3.17
C VAL A 184 11.32 -11.93 2.52
N PRO A 185 12.11 -13.02 2.45
CA PRO A 185 11.62 -14.30 1.95
C PRO A 185 10.44 -14.85 2.73
N PHE A 186 10.41 -14.65 4.04
CA PHE A 186 9.27 -15.05 4.87
C PHE A 186 8.01 -14.27 4.49
N GLY A 187 8.11 -12.94 4.29
CA GLY A 187 7.02 -12.12 3.77
C GLY A 187 6.53 -12.60 2.39
N ALA A 188 7.45 -12.92 1.48
CA ALA A 188 7.11 -13.46 0.16
C ALA A 188 6.36 -14.79 0.24
N ILE A 189 6.80 -15.70 1.11
CA ILE A 189 6.14 -17.00 1.34
C ILE A 189 4.72 -16.78 1.87
N LEU A 190 4.54 -15.88 2.84
CA LEU A 190 3.22 -15.56 3.39
C LEU A 190 2.28 -15.01 2.31
N ILE A 191 2.73 -14.03 1.52
CA ILE A 191 1.94 -13.46 0.41
C ILE A 191 1.53 -14.57 -0.55
N THR A 192 2.46 -15.41 -0.98
CA THR A 192 2.22 -16.48 -1.94
C THR A 192 1.24 -17.52 -1.38
N LEU A 193 1.45 -17.94 -0.13
CA LEU A 193 0.59 -18.92 0.54
C LEU A 193 -0.85 -18.40 0.67
N PHE A 194 -1.02 -17.17 1.16
CA PHE A 194 -2.35 -16.63 1.37
C PHE A 194 -3.06 -16.24 0.07
N LEU A 195 -2.32 -15.82 -0.97
CA LEU A 195 -2.90 -15.67 -2.32
C LEU A 195 -3.36 -17.03 -2.87
N TYR A 196 -2.58 -18.08 -2.67
CA TYR A 196 -2.96 -19.44 -3.08
C TYR A 196 -4.21 -19.90 -2.32
N LEU A 197 -4.25 -19.75 -1.00
CA LEU A 197 -5.41 -20.12 -0.19
C LEU A 197 -6.65 -19.32 -0.61
N LEU A 198 -6.52 -18.01 -0.84
CA LEU A 198 -7.61 -17.17 -1.35
C LEU A 198 -8.12 -17.64 -2.72
N SER A 199 -7.24 -18.14 -3.58
CA SER A 199 -7.62 -18.67 -4.90
C SER A 199 -8.36 -20.01 -4.84
N GLN A 200 -8.25 -20.76 -3.73
CA GLN A 200 -8.94 -22.04 -3.53
C GLN A 200 -10.32 -21.86 -2.89
N GLU A 201 -10.61 -20.64 -2.37
CA GLU A 201 -11.93 -20.40 -1.77
C GLU A 201 -13.04 -20.48 -2.82
N PRO A 202 -14.15 -21.15 -2.48
CA PRO A 202 -15.28 -21.27 -3.39
C PRO A 202 -15.92 -19.89 -3.63
N ALA A 203 -16.38 -19.67 -4.86
CA ALA A 203 -17.10 -18.45 -5.18
C ALA A 203 -18.46 -18.47 -4.46
N ILE A 204 -18.64 -17.62 -3.47
CA ILE A 204 -19.91 -17.45 -2.72
C ILE A 204 -21.05 -17.11 -3.71
N SER A 205 -20.75 -16.28 -4.71
CA SER A 205 -21.70 -15.93 -5.77
C SER A 205 -22.28 -17.13 -6.53
N SER A 206 -21.59 -18.27 -6.57
CA SER A 206 -22.05 -19.48 -7.26
C SER A 206 -23.21 -20.18 -6.54
N TYR A 207 -23.41 -19.91 -5.26
CA TYR A 207 -24.49 -20.48 -4.44
C TYR A 207 -25.71 -19.54 -4.36
N LEU A 208 -25.57 -18.31 -4.90
CA LEU A 208 -26.63 -17.32 -4.86
C LEU A 208 -27.57 -17.47 -6.06
N PRO A 209 -28.89 -17.26 -5.89
CA PRO A 209 -29.81 -17.18 -7.02
C PRO A 209 -29.39 -16.08 -7.97
N GLN A 210 -29.38 -16.33 -9.27
CA GLN A 210 -28.92 -15.40 -10.34
C GLN A 210 -29.66 -14.05 -10.36
N ASN A 211 -30.77 -13.92 -9.65
CA ASN A 211 -31.60 -12.71 -9.58
C ASN A 211 -31.44 -11.94 -8.27
N LEU A 212 -30.49 -12.32 -7.42
CA LEU A 212 -30.27 -11.62 -6.16
C LEU A 212 -29.42 -10.37 -6.37
N GLU A 213 -29.81 -9.28 -5.69
CA GLU A 213 -28.95 -8.12 -5.50
C GLU A 213 -27.69 -8.53 -4.73
N LEU A 214 -26.60 -7.76 -4.90
CA LEU A 214 -25.34 -7.99 -4.17
C LEU A 214 -25.62 -8.03 -2.66
N LEU A 215 -24.98 -8.97 -1.98
CA LEU A 215 -25.15 -9.18 -0.55
C LEU A 215 -24.52 -8.06 0.25
N THR A 216 -25.23 -7.62 1.28
CA THR A 216 -24.69 -6.70 2.28
C THR A 216 -23.68 -7.41 3.18
N LEU A 217 -22.85 -6.62 3.87
CA LEU A 217 -21.86 -7.14 4.81
C LEU A 217 -22.48 -8.06 5.87
N ASP A 218 -23.64 -7.67 6.44
CA ASP A 218 -24.34 -8.47 7.46
C ASP A 218 -24.86 -9.82 6.92
N GLN A 219 -25.33 -9.82 5.68
CA GLN A 219 -25.76 -11.07 5.01
C GLN A 219 -24.58 -12.00 4.75
N LEU A 220 -23.46 -11.49 4.23
CA LEU A 220 -22.26 -12.28 3.97
C LEU A 220 -21.63 -12.81 5.26
N LEU A 221 -21.61 -12.04 6.34
CA LEU A 221 -21.12 -12.51 7.64
C LEU A 221 -21.90 -13.74 8.15
N LYS A 222 -23.19 -13.83 7.83
CA LYS A 222 -24.04 -14.96 8.22
C LYS A 222 -23.78 -16.24 7.41
N THR A 223 -23.17 -16.13 6.23
CA THR A 223 -22.83 -17.32 5.43
C THR A 223 -21.66 -18.13 6.03
N GLY A 224 -20.84 -17.52 6.87
CA GLY A 224 -19.62 -18.11 7.44
C GLY A 224 -18.44 -18.20 6.48
N ASP A 225 -18.68 -18.35 5.17
CA ASP A 225 -17.64 -18.51 4.15
C ASP A 225 -16.84 -17.22 3.94
N MET A 226 -17.49 -16.07 4.11
CA MET A 226 -16.84 -14.76 4.01
C MET A 226 -15.62 -14.62 4.95
N LEU A 227 -15.66 -15.23 6.12
CA LEU A 227 -14.61 -15.09 7.13
C LEU A 227 -13.25 -15.55 6.59
N TRP A 228 -13.21 -16.65 5.85
CA TRP A 228 -11.97 -17.17 5.28
C TRP A 228 -11.39 -16.26 4.22
N HIS A 229 -12.21 -15.66 3.35
CA HIS A 229 -11.77 -14.67 2.39
C HIS A 229 -11.04 -13.50 3.07
N PHE A 230 -11.62 -12.98 4.16
CA PHE A 230 -10.98 -11.90 4.94
C PHE A 230 -9.72 -12.36 5.69
N VAL A 231 -9.71 -13.56 6.23
CA VAL A 231 -8.52 -14.13 6.89
C VAL A 231 -7.35 -14.25 5.92
N TRP A 232 -7.60 -14.72 4.71
CA TRP A 232 -6.55 -14.83 3.70
C TRP A 232 -6.10 -13.46 3.20
N MET A 233 -7.00 -12.51 3.01
CA MET A 233 -6.66 -11.12 2.69
C MET A 233 -5.82 -10.48 3.80
N ALA A 234 -6.14 -10.73 5.06
CA ALA A 234 -5.36 -10.26 6.19
C ALA A 234 -3.94 -10.88 6.20
N GLY A 235 -3.85 -12.17 5.89
CA GLY A 235 -2.56 -12.86 5.76
C GLY A 235 -1.68 -12.29 4.66
N ILE A 236 -2.26 -11.95 3.50
CA ILE A 236 -1.56 -11.26 2.41
C ILE A 236 -1.04 -9.89 2.90
N GLY A 237 -1.89 -9.13 3.60
CA GLY A 237 -1.51 -7.82 4.14
C GLY A 237 -0.36 -7.91 5.15
N ILE A 238 -0.42 -8.83 6.10
CA ILE A 238 0.67 -9.04 7.08
C ILE A 238 1.96 -9.43 6.37
N GLY A 239 1.90 -10.37 5.42
CA GLY A 239 3.05 -10.78 4.59
C GLY A 239 3.65 -9.60 3.82
N SER A 240 2.79 -8.69 3.34
CA SER A 240 3.20 -7.47 2.64
C SER A 240 4.03 -6.55 3.54
N GLY A 241 3.61 -6.34 4.80
CA GLY A 241 4.39 -5.57 5.78
C GLY A 241 5.76 -6.20 6.07
N PHE A 242 5.83 -7.54 6.23
CA PHE A 242 7.11 -8.24 6.39
C PHE A 242 8.01 -8.15 5.17
N TYR A 243 7.43 -8.05 3.98
CA TYR A 243 8.20 -7.95 2.74
C TYR A 243 8.79 -6.57 2.52
N THR A 244 8.00 -5.50 2.73
CA THR A 244 8.37 -4.13 2.35
C THR A 244 9.27 -3.42 3.34
N VAL A 245 9.06 -3.63 4.64
CA VAL A 245 9.76 -2.86 5.69
C VAL A 245 11.28 -3.04 5.71
N PRO A 246 11.85 -4.25 5.46
CA PRO A 246 13.31 -4.44 5.46
C PRO A 246 13.99 -4.03 4.16
N LEU A 247 13.24 -3.88 3.05
CA LEU A 247 13.76 -3.55 1.71
C LEU A 247 13.96 -2.05 1.52
#